data_852943c743db588abdc3424a1343c0e2
#
_entry.id   852943c743db588abdc3424a1343c0e2
#
_cell.length_a   1.000
_cell.length_b   1.000
_cell.length_c   1.000
_cell.angle_alpha   90.00
_cell.angle_beta   90.00
_cell.angle_gamma   90.00
#
_symmetry.space_group_name_H-M   'P 1'
#
loop_
_entity.id
_entity.type
_entity.pdbx_description
1 polymer ?
#
loop_
_entity_poly.entity_id
_entity_poly.type
_entity_poly.pdbx_seq_one_letter_code
_entity_poly.pdbx_strand_id
1 'polypeptide(L)'
;MRRHPVGPRVMRRLPDGWEPAQFERFEVSPVAPTIGAELSGLSLEHVDDELFAELDRALLEWKVLIVRDQPIDVAAQGALARRWGPLTDDQLIPNPGDAAQTDAITFERNDIVAGLENMWHTDGTFREQPPVCTILRAIEIPEVGGDTLFADMAAAWDNLDQELQGRAAALSARHDWSIGAYADKYGDELDKLRAEVPPVVHPVARPHPRTGRLTLFVNSGFTTELIDNHGQPIDDGDEMLHRLCRQAEIPEYHCRVRWAPNTVVIWDNQAVQHYGANDYYPTRRIMARASVSGG
;
A
#
# COMPACT_ATOMS: atom_id res chain seq x y z
N MET A 1 -2.69 -22.66 -17.99
CA MET A 1 -3.15 -21.63 -17.03
C MET A 1 -3.70 -22.34 -15.81
N ARG A 2 -2.96 -22.39 -14.68
CA ARG A 2 -3.45 -23.01 -13.44
C ARG A 2 -4.47 -22.03 -12.83
N ARG A 3 -5.65 -22.53 -12.48
CA ARG A 3 -6.73 -21.74 -11.87
C ARG A 3 -6.41 -21.48 -10.40
N HIS A 4 -6.81 -20.33 -9.85
CA HIS A 4 -6.83 -20.15 -8.40
C HIS A 4 -7.66 -21.27 -7.74
N PRO A 5 -7.28 -21.74 -6.55
CA PRO A 5 -8.11 -22.67 -5.80
C PRO A 5 -9.51 -22.08 -5.59
N VAL A 6 -10.54 -22.86 -5.81
CA VAL A 6 -11.92 -22.48 -5.50
C VAL A 6 -12.28 -23.02 -4.12
N GLY A 7 -13.11 -22.30 -3.38
CA GLY A 7 -13.58 -22.71 -2.05
C GLY A 7 -13.40 -21.61 -1.00
N PRO A 8 -13.79 -21.87 0.24
CA PRO A 8 -13.72 -20.91 1.32
C PRO A 8 -12.27 -20.54 1.64
N ARG A 9 -12.05 -19.25 1.98
CA ARG A 9 -10.78 -18.72 2.43
C ARG A 9 -10.73 -18.63 3.95
N VAL A 10 -9.53 -18.81 4.52
CA VAL A 10 -9.31 -18.55 5.94
C VAL A 10 -9.12 -17.04 6.11
N MET A 11 -10.12 -16.40 6.71
CA MET A 11 -10.13 -14.94 6.91
C MET A 11 -9.81 -14.61 8.37
N ARG A 12 -8.56 -14.25 8.63
CA ARG A 12 -8.06 -13.88 9.95
C ARG A 12 -7.62 -12.41 9.95
N ARG A 13 -8.35 -11.59 10.70
CA ARG A 13 -8.06 -10.15 10.81
C ARG A 13 -6.88 -9.86 11.74
N LEU A 14 -6.91 -10.43 12.93
CA LEU A 14 -5.97 -10.11 14.00
C LEU A 14 -4.73 -11.01 13.95
N PRO A 15 -3.57 -10.48 14.39
CA PRO A 15 -2.40 -11.31 14.69
C PRO A 15 -2.67 -12.32 15.79
N ASP A 16 -1.82 -13.34 15.90
CA ASP A 16 -1.92 -14.33 16.96
C ASP A 16 -1.77 -13.68 18.34
N GLY A 17 -2.65 -14.04 19.26
CA GLY A 17 -2.66 -13.50 20.62
C GLY A 17 -3.24 -12.10 20.79
N TRP A 18 -3.75 -11.51 19.71
CA TRP A 18 -4.42 -10.21 19.78
C TRP A 18 -5.92 -10.39 19.96
N GLU A 19 -6.50 -9.53 20.82
CA GLU A 19 -7.94 -9.40 20.97
C GLU A 19 -8.45 -8.19 20.21
N PRO A 20 -9.71 -8.20 19.72
CA PRO A 20 -10.33 -7.03 19.10
C PRO A 20 -10.26 -5.80 20.02
N ALA A 21 -9.80 -4.68 19.48
CA ALA A 21 -9.76 -3.46 20.26
C ALA A 21 -11.18 -2.89 20.47
N GLN A 22 -11.35 -2.21 21.60
CA GLN A 22 -12.49 -1.34 21.87
C GLN A 22 -12.03 0.08 21.66
N PHE A 23 -12.80 0.89 20.94
CA PHE A 23 -12.50 2.27 20.62
C PHE A 23 -13.54 3.15 21.29
N GLU A 24 -13.09 4.19 21.99
CA GLU A 24 -13.97 5.11 22.73
C GLU A 24 -14.18 6.43 21.99
N ARG A 25 -13.21 6.78 21.11
CA ARG A 25 -13.16 8.08 20.43
C ARG A 25 -13.84 8.09 19.06
N PHE A 26 -14.22 6.91 18.54
CA PHE A 26 -14.92 6.76 17.27
C PHE A 26 -15.64 5.41 17.18
N GLU A 27 -16.57 5.33 16.24
CA GLU A 27 -17.24 4.07 15.90
C GLU A 27 -16.55 3.44 14.70
N VAL A 28 -16.52 2.09 14.65
CA VAL A 28 -15.89 1.30 13.58
C VAL A 28 -16.95 0.53 12.83
N SER A 29 -17.04 0.76 11.53
CA SER A 29 -17.88 -0.01 10.60
C SER A 29 -17.00 -0.81 9.65
N PRO A 30 -16.87 -2.16 9.81
CA PRO A 30 -16.07 -2.99 8.91
C PRO A 30 -16.55 -2.93 7.46
N VAL A 31 -15.61 -2.80 6.51
CA VAL A 31 -15.89 -2.84 5.06
C VAL A 31 -15.77 -4.26 4.53
N ALA A 32 -14.76 -5.01 5.01
CA ALA A 32 -14.54 -6.41 4.67
C ALA A 32 -14.06 -7.19 5.91
N PRO A 33 -14.04 -8.53 5.88
CA PRO A 33 -13.75 -9.34 7.07
C PRO A 33 -12.39 -9.08 7.71
N THR A 34 -11.35 -8.78 6.93
CA THR A 34 -9.97 -8.64 7.44
C THR A 34 -9.32 -7.32 7.12
N ILE A 35 -9.93 -6.50 6.27
CA ILE A 35 -9.35 -5.26 5.75
C ILE A 35 -10.42 -4.20 5.55
N GLY A 36 -10.09 -2.98 5.88
CA GLY A 36 -10.95 -1.82 5.68
C GLY A 36 -11.98 -1.62 6.77
N ALA A 37 -11.92 -0.45 7.40
CA ALA A 37 -12.92 0.04 8.34
C ALA A 37 -13.24 1.50 8.06
N GLU A 38 -14.52 1.83 8.02
CA GLU A 38 -14.99 3.21 8.03
C GLU A 38 -15.15 3.67 9.46
N LEU A 39 -14.52 4.81 9.79
CA LEU A 39 -14.54 5.41 11.11
C LEU A 39 -15.48 6.62 11.12
N SER A 40 -16.34 6.71 12.12
CA SER A 40 -17.27 7.83 12.30
C SER A 40 -17.22 8.39 13.72
N GLY A 41 -17.70 9.63 13.89
CA GLY A 41 -17.72 10.30 15.20
C GLY A 41 -16.41 10.97 15.59
N LEU A 42 -15.45 11.14 14.67
CA LEU A 42 -14.18 11.81 14.93
C LEU A 42 -13.91 12.96 13.94
N SER A 43 -12.97 13.83 14.30
CA SER A 43 -12.39 14.83 13.42
C SER A 43 -10.88 14.64 13.35
N LEU A 44 -10.32 14.66 12.13
CA LEU A 44 -8.88 14.61 11.89
C LEU A 44 -8.20 15.99 11.91
N GLU A 45 -8.97 17.07 12.13
CA GLU A 45 -8.44 18.44 12.28
C GLU A 45 -7.64 18.60 13.58
N HIS A 46 -8.09 17.92 14.64
CA HIS A 46 -7.47 17.97 15.95
C HIS A 46 -7.33 16.56 16.54
N VAL A 47 -6.16 15.94 16.33
CA VAL A 47 -5.86 14.59 16.83
C VAL A 47 -4.94 14.69 18.03
N ASP A 48 -5.51 14.52 19.23
CA ASP A 48 -4.77 14.40 20.48
C ASP A 48 -4.07 13.03 20.62
N ASP A 49 -3.35 12.83 21.71
CA ASP A 49 -2.56 11.60 21.91
C ASP A 49 -3.43 10.37 22.11
N GLU A 50 -4.60 10.51 22.74
CA GLU A 50 -5.54 9.42 22.97
C GLU A 50 -6.21 8.99 21.65
N LEU A 51 -6.74 9.94 20.88
CA LEU A 51 -7.31 9.64 19.56
C LEU A 51 -6.26 9.03 18.62
N PHE A 52 -5.02 9.54 18.64
CA PHE A 52 -3.95 8.96 17.83
C PHE A 52 -3.64 7.52 18.22
N ALA A 53 -3.57 7.22 19.52
CA ALA A 53 -3.32 5.85 19.99
C ALA A 53 -4.41 4.87 19.53
N GLU A 54 -5.68 5.30 19.53
CA GLU A 54 -6.78 4.51 18.99
C GLU A 54 -6.71 4.37 17.47
N LEU A 55 -6.40 5.44 16.73
CA LEU A 55 -6.23 5.40 15.27
C LEU A 55 -5.06 4.45 14.86
N ASP A 56 -3.96 4.51 15.57
CA ASP A 56 -2.80 3.66 15.35
C ASP A 56 -3.13 2.18 15.62
N ARG A 57 -3.85 1.89 16.70
CA ARG A 57 -4.34 0.54 17.00
C ARG A 57 -5.33 0.06 15.93
N ALA A 58 -6.26 0.92 15.51
CA ALA A 58 -7.22 0.60 14.46
C ALA A 58 -6.53 0.32 13.13
N LEU A 59 -5.47 1.08 12.79
CA LEU A 59 -4.69 0.88 11.57
C LEU A 59 -4.03 -0.50 11.53
N LEU A 60 -3.43 -0.94 12.64
CA LEU A 60 -2.84 -2.28 12.73
C LEU A 60 -3.88 -3.41 12.67
N GLU A 61 -5.07 -3.17 13.16
CA GLU A 61 -6.15 -4.14 13.17
C GLU A 61 -6.85 -4.25 11.81
N TRP A 62 -7.16 -3.10 11.18
CA TRP A 62 -7.97 -3.02 9.97
C TRP A 62 -7.17 -2.75 8.69
N LYS A 63 -5.90 -2.34 8.79
CA LYS A 63 -4.96 -2.07 7.71
C LYS A 63 -5.33 -0.91 6.79
N VAL A 64 -6.62 -0.58 6.66
CA VAL A 64 -7.15 0.55 5.87
C VAL A 64 -8.25 1.22 6.67
N LEU A 65 -8.07 2.50 6.99
CA LEU A 65 -9.05 3.33 7.68
C LEU A 65 -9.62 4.35 6.71
N ILE A 66 -10.94 4.49 6.70
CA ILE A 66 -11.67 5.42 5.83
C ILE A 66 -12.40 6.40 6.73
N VAL A 67 -12.12 7.68 6.60
CA VAL A 67 -12.77 8.75 7.38
C VAL A 67 -13.42 9.72 6.41
N ARG A 68 -14.75 9.83 6.47
CA ARG A 68 -15.52 10.70 5.58
C ARG A 68 -15.59 12.12 6.13
N ASP A 69 -15.88 13.07 5.26
CA ASP A 69 -16.20 14.46 5.62
C ASP A 69 -15.13 15.16 6.47
N GLN A 70 -13.86 15.00 6.08
CA GLN A 70 -12.71 15.59 6.78
C GLN A 70 -12.14 16.78 5.99
N PRO A 71 -12.63 18.01 6.19
CA PRO A 71 -12.17 19.19 5.45
C PRO A 71 -10.85 19.75 5.99
N ILE A 72 -9.87 18.88 6.20
CA ILE A 72 -8.53 19.28 6.63
C ILE A 72 -7.72 19.82 5.46
N ASP A 73 -6.73 20.67 5.71
CA ASP A 73 -5.79 21.14 4.71
C ASP A 73 -4.54 20.22 4.59
N VAL A 74 -3.62 20.57 3.71
CA VAL A 74 -2.39 19.79 3.49
C VAL A 74 -1.46 19.84 4.71
N ALA A 75 -1.47 20.95 5.47
CA ALA A 75 -0.64 21.11 6.66
C ALA A 75 -1.15 20.21 7.80
N ALA A 76 -2.46 20.19 8.04
CA ALA A 76 -3.09 19.31 9.01
C ALA A 76 -2.91 17.83 8.65
N GLN A 77 -3.04 17.48 7.36
CA GLN A 77 -2.77 16.13 6.87
C GLN A 77 -1.31 15.72 7.10
N GLY A 78 -0.35 16.59 6.80
CA GLY A 78 1.06 16.37 7.05
C GLY A 78 1.37 16.26 8.55
N ALA A 79 0.74 17.08 9.40
CA ALA A 79 0.87 17.02 10.85
C ALA A 79 0.36 15.69 11.42
N LEU A 80 -0.78 15.20 10.93
CA LEU A 80 -1.31 13.89 11.29
C LEU A 80 -0.32 12.77 10.86
N ALA A 81 0.15 12.79 9.62
CA ALA A 81 1.06 11.76 9.13
C ALA A 81 2.36 11.68 9.95
N ARG A 82 2.92 12.83 10.35
CA ARG A 82 4.13 12.90 11.21
C ARG A 82 3.98 12.23 12.57
N ARG A 83 2.77 11.93 13.00
CA ARG A 83 2.54 11.16 14.23
C ARG A 83 3.07 9.71 14.12
N TRP A 84 3.08 9.14 12.91
CA TRP A 84 3.67 7.81 12.65
C TRP A 84 5.17 7.86 12.35
N GLY A 85 5.73 9.03 12.02
CA GLY A 85 7.15 9.22 11.72
C GLY A 85 7.42 10.37 10.75
N PRO A 86 8.66 10.58 10.34
CA PRO A 86 9.01 11.58 9.35
C PRO A 86 8.33 11.28 8.01
N LEU A 87 7.97 12.31 7.27
CA LEU A 87 7.44 12.14 5.93
C LEU A 87 8.56 11.70 4.98
N THR A 88 8.23 10.77 4.09
CA THR A 88 9.11 10.43 2.98
C THR A 88 8.93 11.45 1.85
N ASP A 89 9.97 11.64 1.06
CA ASP A 89 9.84 12.30 -0.22
C ASP A 89 8.98 11.42 -1.13
N ASP A 90 7.86 11.97 -1.59
CA ASP A 90 6.94 11.27 -2.49
C ASP A 90 7.45 11.19 -3.94
N GLN A 91 8.58 11.81 -4.24
CA GLN A 91 9.24 11.59 -5.51
C GLN A 91 9.80 10.17 -5.54
N LEU A 92 9.58 9.47 -6.64
CA LEU A 92 10.15 8.14 -6.88
C LEU A 92 11.65 8.14 -6.66
N ILE A 93 12.28 9.24 -7.06
CA ILE A 93 13.69 9.52 -6.92
C ILE A 93 13.80 10.89 -6.26
N PRO A 94 14.39 10.98 -5.05
CA PRO A 94 14.67 12.26 -4.43
C PRO A 94 15.54 13.10 -5.35
N ASN A 95 15.15 14.34 -5.62
CA ASN A 95 16.08 15.26 -6.26
C ASN A 95 17.22 15.58 -5.28
N PRO A 96 18.48 15.42 -5.66
CA PRO A 96 19.60 15.81 -4.81
C PRO A 96 19.49 17.30 -4.46
N GLY A 97 19.24 17.61 -3.18
CA GLY A 97 19.11 18.98 -2.70
C GLY A 97 17.70 19.41 -2.32
N ASP A 98 16.68 18.59 -2.53
CA ASP A 98 15.34 18.90 -2.03
C ASP A 98 15.33 18.83 -0.49
N ALA A 99 14.74 19.85 0.12
CA ALA A 99 14.50 19.85 1.56
C ALA A 99 13.54 18.73 1.92
N ALA A 100 13.71 18.10 3.07
CA ALA A 100 12.76 17.10 3.56
C ALA A 100 11.34 17.64 3.47
N GLN A 101 10.45 16.84 2.91
CA GLN A 101 9.04 17.22 2.75
C GLN A 101 8.41 17.49 4.12
N THR A 102 7.83 18.67 4.28
CA THR A 102 7.23 19.10 5.55
C THR A 102 5.71 18.91 5.60
N ASP A 103 5.06 18.82 4.43
CA ASP A 103 3.60 18.74 4.30
C ASP A 103 3.17 17.70 3.26
N ALA A 104 1.87 17.39 3.24
CA ALA A 104 1.30 16.57 2.20
C ALA A 104 1.44 17.24 0.82
N ILE A 105 1.70 16.46 -0.21
CA ILE A 105 1.73 16.96 -1.60
C ILE A 105 0.37 16.82 -2.26
N THR A 106 0.01 17.80 -3.09
CA THR A 106 -1.18 17.75 -3.93
C THR A 106 -0.80 17.33 -5.34
N PHE A 107 -1.52 16.38 -5.93
CA PHE A 107 -1.32 15.97 -7.30
C PHE A 107 -2.66 15.91 -8.05
N GLU A 108 -2.59 16.18 -9.34
CA GLU A 108 -3.71 16.16 -10.27
C GLU A 108 -3.51 15.06 -11.31
N ARG A 109 -4.59 14.38 -11.66
CA ARG A 109 -4.65 13.41 -12.74
C ARG A 109 -5.79 13.78 -13.68
N ASN A 110 -5.47 14.05 -14.94
CA ASN A 110 -6.43 14.40 -15.99
C ASN A 110 -6.00 13.86 -17.36
N ASP A 111 -4.98 13.02 -17.41
CA ASP A 111 -4.38 12.46 -18.63
C ASP A 111 -4.46 10.92 -18.65
N ILE A 112 -4.31 10.36 -19.84
CA ILE A 112 -4.33 8.90 -20.09
C ILE A 112 -2.94 8.30 -19.80
N VAL A 113 -2.18 8.80 -18.86
CA VAL A 113 -0.89 8.15 -18.55
C VAL A 113 -1.17 6.81 -17.89
N ALA A 114 -1.19 5.78 -18.74
CA ALA A 114 -1.37 4.40 -18.31
C ALA A 114 -0.23 3.95 -17.39
N GLY A 115 -0.56 3.19 -16.37
CA GLY A 115 0.39 2.28 -15.74
C GLY A 115 1.13 2.77 -14.51
N LEU A 116 0.79 3.93 -13.92
CA LEU A 116 1.41 4.34 -12.67
C LEU A 116 0.56 4.03 -11.43
N GLU A 117 -0.76 3.92 -11.57
CA GLU A 117 -1.68 3.72 -10.45
C GLU A 117 -2.56 2.47 -10.60
N ASN A 118 -2.85 2.06 -11.84
CA ASN A 118 -3.68 0.91 -12.16
C ASN A 118 -2.89 -0.40 -12.27
N MET A 119 -2.02 -0.62 -11.29
CA MET A 119 -1.31 -1.87 -11.06
C MET A 119 -1.34 -2.20 -9.57
N TRP A 120 -1.36 -3.47 -9.22
CA TRP A 120 -1.25 -3.88 -7.83
C TRP A 120 0.17 -3.63 -7.31
N HIS A 121 0.29 -2.79 -6.28
CA HIS A 121 1.57 -2.45 -5.69
C HIS A 121 1.46 -2.08 -4.21
N THR A 122 2.56 -2.18 -3.51
CA THR A 122 2.84 -1.53 -2.24
C THR A 122 3.78 -0.36 -2.52
N ASP A 123 3.53 0.80 -1.96
CA ASP A 123 4.35 1.98 -2.16
C ASP A 123 5.80 1.74 -1.75
N GLY A 124 6.74 2.16 -2.61
CA GLY A 124 8.15 2.25 -2.29
C GLY A 124 8.85 0.93 -1.95
N THR A 125 8.37 -0.22 -2.44
CA THR A 125 9.04 -1.52 -2.17
C THR A 125 10.44 -1.62 -2.77
N PHE A 126 10.79 -0.73 -3.67
CA PHE A 126 12.15 -0.55 -4.22
C PHE A 126 13.10 0.22 -3.27
N ARG A 127 12.66 0.58 -2.08
CA ARG A 127 13.49 1.17 -1.01
C ARG A 127 13.85 0.09 0.01
N GLU A 128 15.02 0.19 0.63
CA GLU A 128 15.42 -0.72 1.71
C GLU A 128 14.42 -0.69 2.87
N GLN A 129 13.87 0.49 3.13
CA GLN A 129 12.82 0.72 4.13
C GLN A 129 11.60 1.36 3.44
N PRO A 130 10.64 0.56 2.97
CA PRO A 130 9.40 1.05 2.40
C PRO A 130 8.60 1.89 3.40
N PRO A 131 7.79 2.86 2.94
CA PRO A 131 6.91 3.64 3.82
C PRO A 131 6.10 2.77 4.77
N VAL A 132 5.89 3.24 6.00
CA VAL A 132 5.10 2.48 7.01
C VAL A 132 3.61 2.67 6.81
N CYS A 133 3.17 3.90 6.52
CA CYS A 133 1.78 4.19 6.19
C CYS A 133 1.70 5.35 5.20
N THR A 134 0.56 5.47 4.56
CA THR A 134 0.24 6.59 3.67
C THR A 134 -1.16 7.12 4.00
N ILE A 135 -1.30 8.44 3.95
CA ILE A 135 -2.57 9.16 4.08
C ILE A 135 -2.90 9.81 2.76
N LEU A 136 -4.02 9.43 2.17
CA LEU A 136 -4.54 10.01 0.94
C LEU A 136 -5.86 10.72 1.21
N ARG A 137 -5.99 11.97 0.77
CA ARG A 137 -7.21 12.76 0.91
C ARG A 137 -7.73 13.19 -0.45
N ALA A 138 -9.02 13.05 -0.63
CA ALA A 138 -9.73 13.49 -1.83
C ALA A 138 -10.04 14.98 -1.76
N ILE A 139 -9.61 15.75 -2.77
CA ILE A 139 -9.91 17.19 -2.94
C ILE A 139 -11.00 17.34 -3.99
N GLU A 140 -10.75 16.87 -5.21
CA GLU A 140 -11.69 16.87 -6.32
C GLU A 140 -11.77 15.47 -6.91
N ILE A 141 -12.97 14.92 -7.02
CA ILE A 141 -13.20 13.53 -7.39
C ILE A 141 -14.24 13.47 -8.49
N PRO A 142 -14.05 12.61 -9.50
CA PRO A 142 -15.10 12.31 -10.49
C PRO A 142 -16.35 11.75 -9.80
N GLU A 143 -17.52 12.03 -10.34
CA GLU A 143 -18.79 11.51 -9.81
C GLU A 143 -18.84 9.97 -9.85
N VAL A 144 -18.19 9.37 -10.86
CA VAL A 144 -18.11 7.92 -11.09
C VAL A 144 -16.68 7.55 -11.50
N GLY A 145 -16.18 6.46 -10.97
CA GLY A 145 -14.83 5.97 -11.23
C GLY A 145 -13.78 6.54 -10.27
N GLY A 146 -12.52 6.18 -10.50
CA GLY A 146 -11.38 6.62 -9.70
C GLY A 146 -11.30 5.98 -8.31
N ASP A 147 -11.97 4.87 -8.07
CA ASP A 147 -11.92 4.14 -6.82
C ASP A 147 -10.51 3.58 -6.54
N THR A 148 -10.21 3.31 -5.28
CA THR A 148 -9.01 2.59 -4.90
C THR A 148 -9.39 1.26 -4.27
N LEU A 149 -8.76 0.18 -4.75
CA LEU A 149 -8.87 -1.16 -4.19
C LEU A 149 -7.65 -1.43 -3.31
N PHE A 150 -7.85 -2.10 -2.20
CA PHE A 150 -6.78 -2.56 -1.31
C PHE A 150 -6.90 -4.07 -1.12
N ALA A 151 -5.75 -4.77 -1.06
CA ALA A 151 -5.66 -6.20 -0.85
C ALA A 151 -4.89 -6.50 0.44
N ASP A 152 -5.45 -7.35 1.31
CA ASP A 152 -4.81 -7.86 2.54
C ASP A 152 -3.74 -8.89 2.18
N MET A 153 -2.48 -8.52 2.25
CA MET A 153 -1.37 -9.39 1.87
C MET A 153 -1.02 -10.43 2.94
N ALA A 154 -1.51 -10.25 4.17
CA ALA A 154 -1.43 -11.30 5.18
C ALA A 154 -2.47 -12.39 4.92
N ALA A 155 -3.71 -12.03 4.55
CA ALA A 155 -4.70 -13.00 4.10
C ALA A 155 -4.26 -13.73 2.82
N ALA A 156 -3.61 -13.01 1.90
CA ALA A 156 -3.02 -13.60 0.70
C ALA A 156 -1.95 -14.65 1.05
N TRP A 157 -1.07 -14.36 2.02
CA TRP A 157 -0.07 -15.30 2.52
C TRP A 157 -0.70 -16.52 3.18
N ASP A 158 -1.64 -16.32 4.10
CA ASP A 158 -2.29 -17.38 4.87
C ASP A 158 -3.06 -18.40 3.98
N ASN A 159 -3.49 -17.97 2.80
CA ASN A 159 -4.28 -18.78 1.86
C ASN A 159 -3.50 -19.30 0.64
N LEU A 160 -2.17 -19.13 0.59
CA LEU A 160 -1.36 -19.82 -0.39
C LEU A 160 -1.51 -21.35 -0.25
N ASP A 161 -1.47 -22.07 -1.36
CA ASP A 161 -1.36 -23.53 -1.26
C ASP A 161 -0.04 -23.88 -0.56
N GLN A 162 -0.06 -24.97 0.19
CA GLN A 162 1.02 -25.34 1.12
C GLN A 162 2.37 -25.53 0.41
N GLU A 163 2.38 -26.06 -0.82
CA GLU A 163 3.60 -26.22 -1.61
C GLU A 163 4.18 -24.85 -2.02
N LEU A 164 3.33 -23.96 -2.56
CA LEU A 164 3.75 -22.62 -2.97
C LEU A 164 4.20 -21.79 -1.77
N GLN A 165 3.48 -21.87 -0.64
CA GLN A 165 3.82 -21.17 0.59
C GLN A 165 5.18 -21.64 1.15
N GLY A 166 5.41 -22.95 1.20
CA GLY A 166 6.68 -23.52 1.68
C GLY A 166 7.88 -23.10 0.81
N ARG A 167 7.69 -23.05 -0.52
CA ARG A 167 8.72 -22.57 -1.45
C ARG A 167 8.95 -21.05 -1.27
N ALA A 168 7.89 -20.27 -1.24
CA ALA A 168 7.94 -18.82 -1.12
C ALA A 168 8.61 -18.35 0.19
N ALA A 169 8.42 -19.10 1.29
CA ALA A 169 9.03 -18.81 2.58
C ALA A 169 10.58 -18.83 2.57
N ALA A 170 11.17 -19.55 1.64
CA ALA A 170 12.64 -19.70 1.51
C ALA A 170 13.26 -18.72 0.50
N LEU A 171 12.45 -17.88 -0.15
CA LEU A 171 12.89 -17.00 -1.23
C LEU A 171 12.89 -15.53 -0.82
N SER A 172 13.71 -14.78 -1.54
CA SER A 172 13.66 -13.33 -1.58
C SER A 172 13.26 -12.85 -2.97
N ALA A 173 12.86 -11.59 -3.06
CA ALA A 173 12.46 -10.96 -4.31
C ALA A 173 13.24 -9.67 -4.53
N ARG A 174 13.65 -9.41 -5.77
CA ARG A 174 14.27 -8.17 -6.18
C ARG A 174 13.19 -7.17 -6.57
N HIS A 175 13.27 -5.95 -6.03
CA HIS A 175 12.36 -4.86 -6.32
C HIS A 175 13.11 -3.73 -7.01
N ASP A 176 12.58 -3.30 -8.15
CA ASP A 176 13.16 -2.28 -9.01
C ASP A 176 12.06 -1.33 -9.47
N TRP A 177 12.26 -0.03 -9.30
CA TRP A 177 11.33 0.98 -9.77
C TRP A 177 11.46 1.27 -11.27
N SER A 178 12.63 0.94 -11.87
CA SER A 178 13.00 1.30 -13.23
C SER A 178 12.41 0.37 -14.30
N ILE A 179 11.19 -0.14 -14.08
CA ILE A 179 10.48 -1.06 -14.99
C ILE A 179 9.16 -0.47 -15.48
N GLY A 180 8.65 -1.03 -16.56
CA GLY A 180 7.34 -0.66 -17.13
C GLY A 180 7.23 0.84 -17.43
N ALA A 181 6.11 1.45 -17.06
CA ALA A 181 5.83 2.86 -17.36
C ALA A 181 6.83 3.86 -16.75
N TYR A 182 7.56 3.48 -15.69
CA TYR A 182 8.62 4.31 -15.15
C TYR A 182 9.85 4.32 -16.05
N ALA A 183 10.22 3.17 -16.63
CA ALA A 183 11.28 3.10 -17.62
C ALA A 183 10.98 4.01 -18.82
N ASP A 184 9.74 3.95 -19.32
CA ASP A 184 9.29 4.78 -20.44
C ASP A 184 9.31 6.28 -20.09
N LYS A 185 8.97 6.63 -18.83
CA LYS A 185 8.94 8.02 -18.37
C LYS A 185 10.31 8.68 -18.35
N TYR A 186 11.36 7.96 -17.93
CA TYR A 186 12.69 8.53 -17.71
C TYR A 186 13.63 8.35 -18.89
N GLY A 187 13.34 7.44 -19.82
CA GLY A 187 14.10 7.30 -21.08
C GLY A 187 15.62 7.26 -20.88
N ASP A 188 16.34 8.18 -21.51
CA ASP A 188 17.82 8.23 -21.48
C ASP A 188 18.41 8.52 -20.08
N GLU A 189 17.64 9.06 -19.15
CA GLU A 189 18.09 9.33 -17.77
C GLU A 189 17.99 8.11 -16.85
N LEU A 190 17.32 7.04 -17.31
CA LEU A 190 16.97 5.87 -16.50
C LEU A 190 18.20 5.22 -15.84
N ASP A 191 19.27 5.00 -16.59
CA ASP A 191 20.48 4.33 -16.08
C ASP A 191 21.17 5.13 -14.98
N LYS A 192 21.23 6.46 -15.14
CA LYS A 192 21.79 7.36 -14.12
C LYS A 192 20.96 7.31 -12.84
N LEU A 193 19.65 7.44 -12.96
CA LEU A 193 18.73 7.44 -11.83
C LEU A 193 18.70 6.07 -11.12
N ARG A 194 18.79 4.99 -11.88
CA ARG A 194 18.89 3.64 -11.33
C ARG A 194 20.19 3.39 -10.57
N ALA A 195 21.27 4.07 -10.94
CA ALA A 195 22.51 4.01 -10.17
C ALA A 195 22.41 4.75 -8.83
N GLU A 196 21.57 5.79 -8.74
CA GLU A 196 21.29 6.54 -7.50
C GLU A 196 20.30 5.80 -6.59
N VAL A 197 19.33 5.10 -7.17
CA VAL A 197 18.33 4.27 -6.46
C VAL A 197 18.37 2.86 -7.04
N PRO A 198 19.35 2.04 -6.64
CA PRO A 198 19.52 0.68 -7.16
C PRO A 198 18.41 -0.25 -6.66
N PRO A 199 18.15 -1.36 -7.37
CA PRO A 199 17.23 -2.40 -6.92
C PRO A 199 17.58 -2.92 -5.53
N VAL A 200 16.55 -3.22 -4.74
CA VAL A 200 16.70 -3.80 -3.39
C VAL A 200 16.12 -5.21 -3.33
N VAL A 201 16.46 -5.93 -2.27
CA VAL A 201 15.99 -7.30 -2.05
C VAL A 201 15.20 -7.36 -0.75
N HIS A 202 14.00 -7.95 -0.81
CA HIS A 202 13.15 -8.22 0.36
C HIS A 202 12.77 -9.70 0.43
N PRO A 203 12.53 -10.26 1.62
CA PRO A 203 11.91 -11.58 1.75
C PRO A 203 10.54 -11.62 1.07
N VAL A 204 10.21 -12.71 0.36
CA VAL A 204 8.87 -12.93 -0.20
C VAL A 204 7.83 -13.06 0.90
N ALA A 205 8.18 -13.76 1.99
CA ALA A 205 7.40 -13.83 3.23
C ALA A 205 7.98 -12.83 4.23
N ARG A 206 7.43 -11.60 4.27
CA ARG A 206 7.98 -10.53 5.11
C ARG A 206 7.18 -10.41 6.41
N PRO A 207 7.83 -10.52 7.59
CA PRO A 207 7.16 -10.21 8.84
C PRO A 207 6.80 -8.73 8.92
N HIS A 208 5.57 -8.43 9.27
CA HIS A 208 5.15 -7.07 9.57
C HIS A 208 5.87 -6.57 10.84
N PRO A 209 6.55 -5.42 10.82
CA PRO A 209 7.48 -5.02 11.89
C PRO A 209 6.82 -4.84 13.26
N ARG A 210 5.53 -4.51 13.30
CA ARG A 210 4.81 -4.24 14.56
C ARG A 210 3.93 -5.40 15.03
N THR A 211 3.39 -6.19 14.10
CA THR A 211 2.45 -7.28 14.42
C THR A 211 3.09 -8.65 14.35
N GLY A 212 4.27 -8.78 13.72
CA GLY A 212 4.96 -10.04 13.47
C GLY A 212 4.27 -10.94 12.43
N ARG A 213 3.09 -10.55 11.94
CA ARG A 213 2.33 -11.34 10.98
C ARG A 213 3.01 -11.36 9.63
N LEU A 214 3.12 -12.54 9.00
CA LEU A 214 3.70 -12.65 7.66
C LEU A 214 2.77 -12.06 6.62
N THR A 215 3.35 -11.30 5.70
CA THR A 215 2.69 -10.77 4.50
C THR A 215 3.38 -11.29 3.25
N LEU A 216 2.63 -11.49 2.19
CA LEU A 216 3.18 -11.79 0.87
C LEU A 216 3.71 -10.49 0.26
N PHE A 217 5.04 -10.34 0.24
CA PHE A 217 5.70 -9.08 -0.09
C PHE A 217 6.31 -9.11 -1.50
N VAL A 218 5.48 -9.37 -2.50
CA VAL A 218 5.77 -9.24 -3.94
C VAL A 218 4.61 -8.55 -4.62
N ASN A 219 4.87 -7.75 -5.65
CA ASN A 219 3.83 -7.03 -6.38
C ASN A 219 4.17 -6.89 -7.87
N SER A 220 3.16 -6.70 -8.70
CA SER A 220 3.33 -6.56 -10.15
C SER A 220 3.95 -5.24 -10.58
N GLY A 221 3.98 -4.25 -9.69
CA GLY A 221 4.48 -2.91 -9.99
C GLY A 221 6.00 -2.79 -9.93
N PHE A 222 6.65 -3.50 -9.02
CA PHE A 222 8.07 -3.29 -8.72
C PHE A 222 8.88 -4.58 -8.56
N THR A 223 8.25 -5.76 -8.42
CA THR A 223 9.01 -7.00 -8.26
C THR A 223 9.43 -7.56 -9.61
N THR A 224 10.71 -7.77 -9.79
CA THR A 224 11.30 -8.19 -11.07
C THR A 224 11.77 -9.63 -11.11
N GLU A 225 12.16 -10.20 -9.95
CA GLU A 225 12.83 -11.50 -9.91
C GLU A 225 12.70 -12.15 -8.54
N LEU A 226 12.55 -13.49 -8.54
CA LEU A 226 12.69 -14.31 -7.34
C LEU A 226 14.09 -14.90 -7.27
N ILE A 227 14.72 -14.80 -6.10
CA ILE A 227 16.07 -15.27 -5.85
C ILE A 227 16.11 -16.21 -4.65
N ASP A 228 17.06 -17.15 -4.71
CA ASP A 228 17.33 -18.09 -3.61
C ASP A 228 18.17 -17.44 -2.48
N ASN A 229 18.53 -18.24 -1.49
CA ASN A 229 19.38 -17.80 -0.35
C ASN A 229 20.85 -17.54 -0.74
N HIS A 230 21.26 -17.82 -1.97
CA HIS A 230 22.56 -17.48 -2.54
C HIS A 230 22.49 -16.22 -3.43
N GLY A 231 21.30 -15.60 -3.54
CA GLY A 231 21.06 -14.43 -4.40
C GLY A 231 20.97 -14.76 -5.89
N GLN A 232 20.75 -16.05 -6.24
CA GLN A 232 20.63 -16.49 -7.62
C GLN A 232 19.18 -16.62 -8.04
N PRO A 233 18.83 -16.22 -9.28
CA PRO A 233 17.51 -16.48 -9.86
C PRO A 233 17.15 -17.96 -9.81
N ILE A 234 15.86 -18.26 -9.57
CA ILE A 234 15.36 -19.63 -9.63
C ILE A 234 14.80 -19.98 -11.00
N ASP A 235 14.94 -21.23 -11.42
CA ASP A 235 14.62 -21.68 -12.80
C ASP A 235 13.17 -21.39 -13.23
N ASP A 236 12.18 -21.54 -12.32
CA ASP A 236 10.76 -21.28 -12.58
C ASP A 236 10.28 -19.96 -11.97
N GLY A 237 11.21 -19.01 -11.77
CA GLY A 237 10.99 -17.73 -11.07
C GLY A 237 9.84 -16.91 -11.66
N ASP A 238 9.79 -16.75 -12.95
CA ASP A 238 8.77 -15.96 -13.64
C ASP A 238 7.35 -16.56 -13.45
N GLU A 239 7.19 -17.88 -13.61
CA GLU A 239 5.89 -18.53 -13.40
C GLU A 239 5.46 -18.41 -11.94
N MET A 240 6.41 -18.62 -11.02
CA MET A 240 6.14 -18.54 -9.59
C MET A 240 5.81 -17.10 -9.18
N LEU A 241 6.59 -16.10 -9.59
CA LEU A 241 6.35 -14.69 -9.33
C LEU A 241 4.96 -14.26 -9.83
N HIS A 242 4.62 -14.63 -11.06
CA HIS A 242 3.30 -14.35 -11.62
C HIS A 242 2.17 -14.97 -10.76
N ARG A 243 2.32 -16.20 -10.26
CA ARG A 243 1.33 -16.83 -9.37
C ARG A 243 1.21 -16.10 -8.02
N LEU A 244 2.32 -15.64 -7.46
CA LEU A 244 2.36 -14.89 -6.20
C LEU A 244 1.74 -13.51 -6.36
N CYS A 245 2.11 -12.74 -7.38
CA CYS A 245 1.54 -11.41 -7.64
C CYS A 245 0.02 -11.46 -7.83
N ARG A 246 -0.49 -12.48 -8.51
CA ARG A 246 -1.94 -12.67 -8.71
C ARG A 246 -2.74 -12.93 -7.43
N GLN A 247 -2.10 -13.19 -6.30
CA GLN A 247 -2.83 -13.29 -5.03
C GLN A 247 -3.50 -11.97 -4.64
N ALA A 248 -2.90 -10.83 -5.01
CA ALA A 248 -3.51 -9.52 -4.81
C ALA A 248 -4.81 -9.31 -5.61
N GLU A 249 -5.09 -10.13 -6.63
CA GLU A 249 -6.29 -10.02 -7.47
C GLU A 249 -7.50 -10.79 -6.89
N ILE A 250 -7.34 -11.49 -5.77
CA ILE A 250 -8.40 -12.33 -5.20
C ILE A 250 -9.41 -11.47 -4.44
N PRO A 251 -10.69 -11.44 -4.86
CA PRO A 251 -11.69 -10.52 -4.31
C PRO A 251 -11.93 -10.65 -2.81
N GLU A 252 -11.78 -11.86 -2.24
CA GLU A 252 -11.98 -12.11 -0.81
C GLU A 252 -10.98 -11.37 0.09
N TYR A 253 -9.86 -10.92 -0.47
CA TYR A 253 -8.84 -10.14 0.26
C TYR A 253 -9.05 -8.65 0.13
N HIS A 254 -10.07 -8.19 -0.60
CA HIS A 254 -10.22 -6.79 -0.97
C HIS A 254 -11.15 -6.02 -0.04
N CYS A 255 -10.82 -4.74 0.12
CA CYS A 255 -11.81 -3.69 0.30
C CYS A 255 -11.68 -2.68 -0.84
N ARG A 256 -12.79 -2.01 -1.17
CA ARG A 256 -12.87 -0.99 -2.22
C ARG A 256 -13.34 0.32 -1.63
N VAL A 257 -12.54 1.35 -1.83
CA VAL A 257 -12.88 2.71 -1.40
C VAL A 257 -13.45 3.48 -2.58
N ARG A 258 -14.74 3.81 -2.47
CA ARG A 258 -15.36 4.82 -3.32
C ARG A 258 -15.09 6.19 -2.70
N TRP A 259 -14.46 7.05 -3.48
CA TRP A 259 -14.09 8.38 -3.02
C TRP A 259 -15.26 9.36 -3.07
N ALA A 260 -15.24 10.29 -2.13
CA ALA A 260 -16.04 11.51 -2.12
C ALA A 260 -15.12 12.67 -1.69
N PRO A 261 -15.43 13.93 -2.01
CA PRO A 261 -14.64 15.06 -1.53
C PRO A 261 -14.45 15.00 0.00
N ASN A 262 -13.26 15.38 0.47
CA ASN A 262 -12.86 15.32 1.88
C ASN A 262 -12.87 13.93 2.52
N THR A 263 -12.92 12.84 1.74
CA THR A 263 -12.61 11.52 2.27
C THR A 263 -11.11 11.42 2.52
N VAL A 264 -10.73 10.99 3.72
CA VAL A 264 -9.35 10.64 4.10
C VAL A 264 -9.26 9.13 4.24
N VAL A 265 -8.23 8.54 3.62
CA VAL A 265 -7.90 7.13 3.77
C VAL A 265 -6.48 7.01 4.29
N ILE A 266 -6.31 6.21 5.33
CA ILE A 266 -5.03 5.89 5.94
C ILE A 266 -4.81 4.39 5.77
N TRP A 267 -3.67 3.98 5.21
CA TRP A 267 -3.38 2.55 5.09
C TRP A 267 -2.00 2.18 5.61
N ASP A 268 -1.95 0.98 6.17
CA ASP A 268 -0.73 0.31 6.59
C ASP A 268 -0.02 -0.25 5.34
N ASN A 269 0.98 0.48 4.87
CA ASN A 269 1.70 0.13 3.65
C ASN A 269 2.55 -1.15 3.80
N GLN A 270 2.77 -1.64 5.03
CA GLN A 270 3.49 -2.88 5.30
C GLN A 270 2.59 -4.13 5.20
N ALA A 271 1.27 -3.94 5.17
CA ALA A 271 0.28 -5.01 5.22
C ALA A 271 -0.55 -5.15 3.95
N VAL A 272 -0.60 -4.13 3.09
CA VAL A 272 -1.50 -4.10 1.93
C VAL A 272 -0.79 -3.85 0.61
N GLN A 273 -1.41 -4.30 -0.48
CA GLN A 273 -1.24 -3.73 -1.80
C GLN A 273 -2.46 -2.90 -2.16
N HIS A 274 -2.29 -1.97 -3.09
CA HIS A 274 -3.39 -1.18 -3.60
C HIS A 274 -3.34 -1.01 -5.11
N TYR A 275 -4.50 -0.63 -5.68
CA TYR A 275 -4.74 -0.45 -7.09
C TYR A 275 -5.65 0.75 -7.28
N GLY A 276 -5.19 1.80 -7.95
CA GLY A 276 -6.01 2.94 -8.34
C GLY A 276 -6.72 2.65 -9.65
N ALA A 277 -8.06 2.61 -9.65
CA ALA A 277 -8.81 2.45 -10.89
C ALA A 277 -8.66 3.72 -11.75
N ASN A 278 -8.14 3.55 -12.97
CA ASN A 278 -7.99 4.63 -13.94
C ASN A 278 -9.11 4.57 -14.98
N ASP A 279 -10.36 4.71 -14.49
CA ASP A 279 -11.61 4.56 -15.26
C ASP A 279 -12.47 5.85 -15.28
N TYR A 280 -11.83 7.01 -15.04
CA TYR A 280 -12.51 8.29 -14.91
C TYR A 280 -12.13 9.33 -15.98
N TYR A 281 -11.20 9.00 -16.87
CA TYR A 281 -10.82 9.90 -17.96
C TYR A 281 -12.04 10.28 -18.84
N PRO A 282 -12.19 11.54 -19.26
CA PRO A 282 -11.28 12.70 -19.12
C PRO A 282 -11.56 13.56 -17.86
N THR A 283 -12.27 13.04 -16.88
CA THR A 283 -12.62 13.78 -15.67
C THR A 283 -11.39 14.00 -14.80
N ARG A 284 -11.31 15.20 -14.22
CA ARG A 284 -10.22 15.61 -13.34
C ARG A 284 -10.32 14.92 -11.99
N ARG A 285 -9.17 14.55 -11.41
CA ARG A 285 -9.04 14.02 -10.06
C ARG A 285 -7.87 14.71 -9.34
N ILE A 286 -8.14 15.29 -8.16
CA ILE A 286 -7.11 15.94 -7.32
C ILE A 286 -7.11 15.28 -5.96
N MET A 287 -5.94 14.86 -5.53
CA MET A 287 -5.68 14.22 -4.24
C MET A 287 -4.53 14.90 -3.52
N ALA A 288 -4.51 14.83 -2.21
CA ALA A 288 -3.34 15.16 -1.40
C ALA A 288 -2.82 13.89 -0.71
N ARG A 289 -1.50 13.66 -0.78
CA ARG A 289 -0.84 12.48 -0.22
C ARG A 289 0.24 12.87 0.77
N ALA A 290 0.33 12.12 1.87
CA ALA A 290 1.44 12.15 2.80
C ALA A 290 1.85 10.71 3.10
N SER A 291 3.09 10.34 2.80
CA SER A 291 3.66 9.03 3.09
C SER A 291 4.69 9.15 4.21
N VAL A 292 4.70 8.17 5.10
CA VAL A 292 5.58 8.15 6.28
C VAL A 292 6.74 7.22 6.04
N SER A 293 7.96 7.72 6.26
CA SER A 293 9.20 6.97 6.06
C SER A 293 9.26 5.71 6.93
N GLY A 294 9.88 4.67 6.42
CA GLY A 294 10.11 3.41 7.14
C GLY A 294 11.23 3.45 8.18
N GLY A 295 11.95 4.57 8.30
CA GLY A 295 13.03 4.75 9.28
C GLY A 295 14.20 5.55 8.74
#